data_887f7f9dfd8057adf4e316d0c0ea62d9
#
_entry.id   887f7f9dfd8057adf4e316d0c0ea62d9
#
_cell.length_a   1.000
_cell.length_b   1.000
_cell.length_c   1.000
_cell.angle_alpha   90.00
_cell.angle_beta   90.00
_cell.angle_gamma   90.00
#
_symmetry.space_group_name_H-M   'P 1'
#
loop_
_entity.id
_entity.type
_entity.pdbx_description
1 polymer ?
#
loop_
_entity_poly.entity_id
_entity_poly.type
_entity_poly.pdbx_seq_one_letter_code
_entity_poly.pdbx_strand_id
1 'polypeptide(L)'
;NFQGMDRPIFMNRGKFAENGGAGYVKKPKFLLEGKKSGALPKKISFNILVGSGWEAFKNADLVGAPDTYVKVSICGKNGSSGQTKVFSEARVGPKAQPIWNEKIELESKCPELDLVLFEIFDQDPDADDLLGYYCCSVESLQKGLKCVPLYDMYGHHCMYTGKKRPELFGECAS
;
A
#
# COMPACT_ATOMS: atom_id res chain seq x y z
N ASN A 1 14.08 -6.25 -15.89
CA ASN A 1 14.52 -7.45 -15.21
C ASN A 1 14.43 -7.24 -13.70
N PHE A 2 13.55 -7.97 -13.02
CA PHE A 2 13.39 -7.89 -11.58
C PHE A 2 14.31 -8.92 -10.93
N GLN A 3 15.28 -8.46 -10.15
CA GLN A 3 16.25 -9.33 -9.48
C GLN A 3 16.01 -9.44 -7.98
N GLY A 4 15.10 -8.65 -7.42
CA GLY A 4 14.74 -8.64 -6.02
C GLY A 4 13.22 -8.58 -5.82
N MET A 5 12.77 -8.94 -4.63
CA MET A 5 11.38 -8.80 -4.21
C MET A 5 11.23 -7.43 -3.53
N ASP A 6 11.10 -6.38 -4.35
CA ASP A 6 11.12 -4.98 -3.94
C ASP A 6 10.01 -4.15 -4.64
N ARG A 7 10.00 -2.85 -4.39
CA ARG A 7 8.98 -1.92 -4.92
C ARG A 7 8.71 -2.04 -6.43
N PRO A 8 9.70 -2.20 -7.34
CA PRO A 8 9.43 -2.41 -8.76
C PRO A 8 8.52 -3.60 -9.05
N ILE A 9 8.70 -4.72 -8.34
CA ILE A 9 7.83 -5.89 -8.49
C ILE A 9 6.43 -5.62 -7.94
N PHE A 10 6.31 -4.92 -6.80
CA PHE A 10 5.02 -4.56 -6.20
C PHE A 10 4.21 -3.67 -7.14
N MET A 11 4.87 -2.66 -7.72
CA MET A 11 4.26 -1.77 -8.72
C MET A 11 3.86 -2.53 -9.98
N ASN A 12 4.70 -3.44 -10.48
CA ASN A 12 4.39 -4.29 -11.63
C ASN A 12 3.13 -5.11 -11.39
N ARG A 13 3.03 -5.78 -10.25
CA ARG A 13 1.84 -6.56 -9.87
C ARG A 13 0.61 -5.68 -9.75
N GLY A 14 0.71 -4.53 -9.08
CA GLY A 14 -0.38 -3.57 -8.96
C GLY A 14 -0.86 -3.05 -10.31
N LYS A 15 0.07 -2.75 -11.22
CA LYS A 15 -0.28 -2.30 -12.57
C LYS A 15 -1.04 -3.35 -13.37
N PHE A 16 -0.58 -4.59 -13.35
CA PHE A 16 -1.21 -5.66 -14.14
C PHE A 16 -2.44 -6.28 -13.46
N ALA A 17 -2.67 -6.02 -12.17
CA ALA A 17 -3.90 -6.41 -11.48
C ALA A 17 -5.16 -5.84 -12.16
N GLU A 18 -5.07 -4.67 -12.81
CA GLU A 18 -6.16 -4.07 -13.59
C GLU A 18 -6.65 -4.98 -14.73
N ASN A 19 -5.80 -5.86 -15.22
CA ASN A 19 -6.11 -6.82 -16.29
C ASN A 19 -5.94 -8.27 -15.81
N GLY A 20 -6.37 -8.56 -14.59
CA GLY A 20 -6.34 -9.91 -14.04
C GLY A 20 -4.94 -10.53 -13.93
N GLY A 21 -3.88 -9.73 -13.88
CA GLY A 21 -2.50 -10.19 -13.85
C GLY A 21 -1.95 -10.66 -15.21
N ALA A 22 -2.61 -10.33 -16.32
CA ALA A 22 -2.26 -10.83 -17.66
C ALA A 22 -0.92 -10.29 -18.23
N GLY A 23 -0.21 -9.45 -17.48
CA GLY A 23 1.12 -8.96 -17.86
C GLY A 23 1.12 -7.81 -18.88
N TYR A 24 -0.05 -7.28 -19.25
CA TYR A 24 -0.21 -6.10 -20.09
C TYR A 24 -1.47 -5.32 -19.71
N VAL A 25 -1.46 -4.03 -19.97
CA VAL A 25 -2.60 -3.12 -19.79
C VAL A 25 -2.72 -2.22 -21.00
N LYS A 26 -3.93 -1.69 -21.23
CA LYS A 26 -4.17 -0.77 -22.34
C LYS A 26 -3.35 0.51 -22.14
N LYS A 27 -2.60 0.88 -23.16
CA LYS A 27 -1.85 2.15 -23.14
C LYS A 27 -2.83 3.33 -23.24
N PRO A 28 -2.70 4.36 -22.38
CA PRO A 28 -3.49 5.59 -22.48
C PRO A 28 -3.39 6.24 -23.88
N LYS A 29 -4.49 6.86 -24.33
CA LYS A 29 -4.56 7.44 -25.68
C LYS A 29 -3.48 8.46 -25.96
N PHE A 30 -3.16 9.32 -25.01
CA PHE A 30 -2.13 10.35 -25.18
C PHE A 30 -0.76 9.76 -25.49
N LEU A 31 -0.42 8.60 -24.92
CA LEU A 31 0.84 7.87 -25.22
C LEU A 31 0.82 7.25 -26.63
N LEU A 32 -0.35 6.79 -27.09
CA LEU A 32 -0.50 6.27 -28.47
C LEU A 32 -0.34 7.38 -29.51
N GLU A 33 -0.79 8.58 -29.18
CA GLU A 33 -0.74 9.75 -30.04
C GLU A 33 0.58 10.54 -29.91
N GLY A 34 1.51 10.12 -29.05
CA GLY A 34 2.76 10.83 -28.79
C GLY A 34 2.57 12.19 -28.11
N LYS A 35 1.44 12.40 -27.45
CA LYS A 35 1.09 13.64 -26.76
C LYS A 35 1.45 13.57 -25.27
N LYS A 36 1.39 14.73 -24.61
CA LYS A 36 1.42 14.79 -23.14
C LYS A 36 0.04 14.43 -22.58
N SER A 37 -0.02 13.89 -21.36
CA SER A 37 -1.29 13.72 -20.65
C SER A 37 -2.00 15.08 -20.55
N GLY A 38 -3.29 15.08 -20.85
CA GLY A 38 -4.19 16.21 -20.62
C GLY A 38 -4.90 16.14 -19.28
N ALA A 39 -4.68 15.09 -18.51
CA ALA A 39 -5.28 14.94 -17.19
C ALA A 39 -4.71 16.00 -16.21
N LEU A 40 -5.60 16.59 -15.43
CA LEU A 40 -5.21 17.51 -14.37
C LEU A 40 -4.60 16.74 -13.20
N PRO A 41 -3.64 17.32 -12.47
CA PRO A 41 -3.14 16.75 -11.24
C PRO A 41 -4.29 16.45 -10.27
N LYS A 42 -4.23 15.29 -9.64
CA LYS A 42 -5.25 14.82 -8.71
C LYS A 42 -4.71 14.82 -7.28
N LYS A 43 -5.34 15.61 -6.40
CA LYS A 43 -5.08 15.54 -4.97
C LYS A 43 -5.88 14.39 -4.37
N ILE A 44 -5.24 13.56 -3.58
CA ILE A 44 -5.81 12.36 -2.98
C ILE A 44 -5.52 12.40 -1.49
N SER A 45 -6.54 12.19 -0.69
CA SER A 45 -6.45 12.10 0.75
C SER A 45 -6.76 10.67 1.19
N PHE A 46 -5.87 10.09 1.95
CA PHE A 46 -6.05 8.78 2.58
C PHE A 46 -6.15 8.98 4.08
N ASN A 47 -7.25 8.58 4.68
CA ASN A 47 -7.37 8.48 6.12
C ASN A 47 -7.12 7.02 6.50
N ILE A 48 -5.94 6.74 7.05
CA ILE A 48 -5.53 5.40 7.48
C ILE A 48 -6.12 5.16 8.87
N LEU A 49 -7.08 4.25 8.96
CA LEU A 49 -7.86 4.06 10.19
C LEU A 49 -7.27 2.96 11.06
N VAL A 50 -7.33 1.71 10.62
CA VAL A 50 -7.03 0.54 11.45
C VAL A 50 -6.49 -0.62 10.62
N GLY A 51 -5.61 -1.40 11.20
CA GLY A 51 -5.22 -2.72 10.69
C GLY A 51 -6.08 -3.82 11.31
N SER A 52 -6.43 -4.85 10.55
CA SER A 52 -7.16 -6.03 11.01
C SER A 52 -6.40 -7.30 10.65
N GLY A 53 -6.54 -8.34 11.47
CA GLY A 53 -5.83 -9.62 11.24
C GLY A 53 -4.34 -9.54 11.55
N TRP A 54 -3.91 -8.59 12.36
CA TRP A 54 -2.49 -8.31 12.68
C TRP A 54 -1.77 -9.47 13.37
N GLU A 55 -2.53 -10.44 13.91
CA GLU A 55 -1.97 -11.69 14.44
C GLU A 55 -1.14 -12.46 13.39
N ALA A 56 -1.29 -12.17 12.12
CA ALA A 56 -0.46 -12.74 11.05
C ALA A 56 1.02 -12.32 11.15
N PHE A 57 1.29 -11.17 11.76
CA PHE A 57 2.64 -10.59 11.86
C PHE A 57 3.36 -10.89 13.18
N LYS A 58 2.76 -11.68 14.07
CA LYS A 58 3.32 -11.98 15.41
C LYS A 58 4.73 -12.59 15.44
N ASN A 59 5.15 -13.18 14.33
CA ASN A 59 6.48 -13.80 14.23
C ASN A 59 7.48 -12.91 13.48
N ALA A 60 7.10 -11.67 13.15
CA ALA A 60 8.01 -10.70 12.57
C ALA A 60 9.06 -10.26 13.60
N ASP A 61 8.65 -10.22 14.85
CA ASP A 61 9.52 -9.84 15.96
C ASP A 61 9.92 -11.03 16.84
N LEU A 62 11.17 -11.05 17.32
CA LEU A 62 11.67 -12.09 18.24
C LEU A 62 11.00 -12.01 19.62
N VAL A 63 10.54 -10.83 20.03
CA VAL A 63 9.90 -10.58 21.33
C VAL A 63 8.85 -9.48 21.19
N GLY A 64 7.56 -9.85 21.14
CA GLY A 64 6.47 -8.87 21.13
C GLY A 64 5.66 -8.88 19.86
N ALA A 65 4.88 -7.82 19.65
CA ALA A 65 4.19 -7.55 18.41
C ALA A 65 4.89 -6.39 17.69
N PRO A 66 4.83 -6.35 16.36
CA PRO A 66 5.55 -5.38 15.56
C PRO A 66 5.09 -3.93 15.82
N ASP A 67 6.05 -3.02 15.89
CA ASP A 67 5.83 -1.58 16.01
C ASP A 67 5.55 -0.99 14.62
N THR A 68 4.28 -0.98 14.22
CA THR A 68 3.91 -0.81 12.81
C THR A 68 3.55 0.62 12.41
N TYR A 69 3.93 0.99 11.19
CA TYR A 69 3.44 2.18 10.51
C TYR A 69 3.09 1.89 9.05
N VAL A 70 2.26 2.75 8.47
CA VAL A 70 1.83 2.66 7.08
C VAL A 70 2.46 3.80 6.29
N LYS A 71 3.17 3.45 5.23
CA LYS A 71 3.68 4.39 4.24
C LYS A 71 2.83 4.31 2.98
N VAL A 72 2.36 5.47 2.51
CA VAL A 72 1.62 5.58 1.25
C VAL A 72 2.44 6.40 0.27
N SER A 73 2.61 5.89 -0.94
CA SER A 73 3.39 6.55 -1.98
C SER A 73 2.62 6.64 -3.29
N ILE A 74 2.66 7.79 -3.95
CA ILE A 74 2.32 7.91 -5.37
C ILE A 74 3.56 7.56 -6.17
N CYS A 75 3.50 6.46 -6.91
CA CYS A 75 4.59 5.95 -7.73
C CYS A 75 4.40 6.38 -9.18
N GLY A 76 5.22 7.32 -9.64
CA GLY A 76 5.19 7.88 -10.98
C GLY A 76 6.27 8.95 -11.15
N LYS A 77 6.21 9.68 -12.24
CA LYS A 77 7.12 10.82 -12.46
C LYS A 77 6.78 11.93 -11.47
N ASN A 78 7.67 12.27 -10.55
CA ASN A 78 7.47 13.22 -9.46
C ASN A 78 6.44 12.71 -8.40
N GLY A 79 6.57 11.46 -8.01
CA GLY A 79 5.76 10.88 -6.95
C GLY A 79 5.99 11.54 -5.58
N SER A 80 5.00 11.43 -4.73
CA SER A 80 5.02 11.92 -3.35
C SER A 80 4.73 10.78 -2.38
N SER A 81 5.14 10.91 -1.14
CA SER A 81 4.84 9.92 -0.11
C SER A 81 4.57 10.58 1.23
N GLY A 82 3.82 9.88 2.07
CA GLY A 82 3.59 10.21 3.46
C GLY A 82 3.48 8.92 4.26
N GLN A 83 3.56 9.04 5.58
CA GLN A 83 3.44 7.88 6.47
C GLN A 83 2.69 8.27 7.74
N THR A 84 2.11 7.27 8.40
CA THR A 84 1.52 7.40 9.73
C THR A 84 2.61 7.45 10.80
N LYS A 85 2.23 7.79 12.01
CA LYS A 85 3.05 7.51 13.19
C LYS A 85 3.15 6.00 13.40
N VAL A 86 4.16 5.62 14.15
CA VAL A 86 4.35 4.23 14.57
C VAL A 86 3.31 3.88 15.63
N PHE A 87 2.64 2.77 15.44
CA PHE A 87 1.79 2.15 16.46
C PHE A 87 2.62 1.11 17.20
N SER A 88 2.90 1.38 18.48
CA SER A 88 3.64 0.46 19.33
C SER A 88 2.69 -0.31 20.25
N GLU A 89 2.74 -1.63 20.18
CA GLU A 89 1.86 -2.53 20.95
C GLU A 89 2.31 -2.73 22.40
N ALA A 90 3.50 -2.28 22.78
CA ALA A 90 4.06 -2.45 24.14
C ALA A 90 3.09 -2.04 25.28
N ARG A 91 1.97 -1.36 24.94
CA ARG A 91 0.97 -0.87 25.89
C ARG A 91 -0.36 -1.60 25.87
N VAL A 92 -0.65 -2.47 24.91
CA VAL A 92 -2.04 -2.92 24.64
C VAL A 92 -2.24 -4.44 24.64
N GLY A 93 -1.18 -5.23 24.61
CA GLY A 93 -1.21 -6.70 24.70
C GLY A 93 -1.44 -7.42 23.35
N PRO A 94 -1.31 -8.75 23.31
CA PRO A 94 -1.04 -9.53 22.10
C PRO A 94 -2.22 -9.73 21.13
N LYS A 95 -3.30 -8.99 21.30
CA LYS A 95 -4.47 -9.00 20.39
C LYS A 95 -4.81 -7.60 19.88
N ALA A 96 -3.98 -6.62 20.14
CA ALA A 96 -4.23 -5.26 19.71
C ALA A 96 -4.18 -5.18 18.19
N GLN A 97 -5.17 -4.49 17.64
CA GLN A 97 -5.19 -4.08 16.26
C GLN A 97 -4.63 -2.66 16.19
N PRO A 98 -3.70 -2.35 15.30
CA PRO A 98 -3.18 -1.00 15.20
C PRO A 98 -4.27 -0.03 14.79
N ILE A 99 -4.35 1.10 15.48
CA ILE A 99 -5.27 2.19 15.18
C ILE A 99 -4.43 3.44 14.96
N TRP A 100 -4.41 3.94 13.72
CA TRP A 100 -3.69 5.17 13.39
C TRP A 100 -4.63 6.37 13.36
N ASN A 101 -5.73 6.28 12.63
CA ASN A 101 -6.68 7.39 12.41
C ASN A 101 -5.96 8.65 11.93
N GLU A 102 -5.06 8.49 10.96
CA GLU A 102 -4.21 9.56 10.44
C GLU A 102 -4.45 9.83 8.97
N LYS A 103 -4.45 11.11 8.64
CA LYS A 103 -4.67 11.61 7.29
C LYS A 103 -3.35 11.84 6.56
N ILE A 104 -3.24 11.28 5.35
CA ILE A 104 -2.11 11.47 4.43
C ILE A 104 -2.64 12.11 3.16
N GLU A 105 -2.09 13.26 2.77
CA GLU A 105 -2.47 13.97 1.55
C GLU A 105 -1.34 13.89 0.53
N LEU A 106 -1.64 13.41 -0.66
CA LEU A 106 -0.69 13.21 -1.74
C LEU A 106 -1.24 13.81 -3.04
N GLU A 107 -0.33 14.06 -3.99
CA GLU A 107 -0.70 14.55 -5.32
C GLU A 107 -0.18 13.61 -6.41
N SER A 108 -1.07 13.16 -7.29
CA SER A 108 -0.73 12.49 -8.54
C SER A 108 -0.71 13.51 -9.67
N LYS A 109 0.41 13.61 -10.37
CA LYS A 109 0.56 14.54 -11.50
C LYS A 109 0.18 13.92 -12.84
N CYS A 110 0.11 12.60 -12.91
CA CYS A 110 -0.33 11.86 -14.08
C CYS A 110 -1.21 10.67 -13.66
N PRO A 111 -2.47 10.91 -13.22
CA PRO A 111 -3.34 9.88 -12.67
C PRO A 111 -3.49 8.65 -13.57
N GLU A 112 -3.43 8.83 -14.88
CA GLU A 112 -3.54 7.77 -15.90
C GLU A 112 -2.36 6.78 -15.89
N LEU A 113 -1.22 7.15 -15.31
CA LEU A 113 -0.02 6.32 -15.26
C LEU A 113 0.46 6.03 -13.86
N ASP A 114 0.11 6.88 -12.90
CA ASP A 114 0.62 6.79 -11.54
C ASP A 114 -0.06 5.62 -10.79
N LEU A 115 0.70 5.00 -9.91
CA LEU A 115 0.24 3.96 -9.01
C LEU A 115 0.25 4.48 -7.57
N VAL A 116 -0.61 3.93 -6.74
CA VAL A 116 -0.56 4.09 -5.28
C VAL A 116 -0.01 2.82 -4.68
N LEU A 117 1.01 2.96 -3.84
CA LEU A 117 1.62 1.87 -3.10
C LEU A 117 1.44 2.13 -1.61
N PHE A 118 0.78 1.20 -0.93
CA PHE A 118 0.69 1.11 0.52
C PHE A 118 1.72 0.08 0.98
N GLU A 119 2.55 0.44 1.93
CA GLU A 119 3.56 -0.42 2.54
C GLU A 119 3.40 -0.36 4.05
N ILE A 120 3.35 -1.52 4.68
CA ILE A 120 3.30 -1.65 6.13
C ILE A 120 4.67 -2.12 6.59
N PHE A 121 5.27 -1.35 7.47
CA PHE A 121 6.58 -1.65 8.02
C PHE A 121 6.49 -1.93 9.51
N ASP A 122 7.39 -2.77 9.98
CA ASP A 122 7.80 -2.87 11.36
C ASP A 122 8.98 -1.94 11.58
N GLN A 123 8.95 -1.12 12.61
CA GLN A 123 10.05 -0.22 12.93
C GLN A 123 11.08 -0.92 13.81
N ASP A 124 12.24 -1.17 13.25
CA ASP A 124 13.36 -1.80 13.92
C ASP A 124 14.53 -0.85 14.14
N PRO A 125 15.40 -1.09 15.15
CA PRO A 125 16.58 -0.25 15.42
C PRO A 125 17.60 -0.23 14.27
N ASP A 126 17.68 -1.32 13.50
CA ASP A 126 18.67 -1.48 12.42
C ASP A 126 18.09 -1.12 11.06
N ALA A 127 17.00 -1.75 10.66
CA ALA A 127 16.32 -1.49 9.39
C ALA A 127 14.87 -1.96 9.50
N ASP A 128 13.94 -1.13 9.01
CA ASP A 128 12.52 -1.43 9.04
C ASP A 128 12.18 -2.61 8.13
N ASP A 129 11.45 -3.58 8.66
CA ASP A 129 11.02 -4.77 7.93
C ASP A 129 9.66 -4.56 7.26
N LEU A 130 9.57 -4.94 5.98
CA LEU A 130 8.31 -4.89 5.23
C LEU A 130 7.41 -6.07 5.62
N LEU A 131 6.30 -5.79 6.28
CA LEU A 131 5.30 -6.79 6.67
C LEU A 131 4.32 -7.13 5.55
N GLY A 132 3.98 -6.15 4.74
CA GLY A 132 3.03 -6.35 3.65
C GLY A 132 2.85 -5.10 2.80
N TYR A 133 2.28 -5.29 1.61
CA TYR A 133 2.00 -4.20 0.71
C TYR A 133 0.67 -4.37 -0.03
N TYR A 134 0.17 -3.26 -0.58
CA TYR A 134 -0.88 -3.22 -1.60
C TYR A 134 -0.56 -2.17 -2.64
N CYS A 135 -0.78 -2.48 -3.91
CA CYS A 135 -0.55 -1.54 -5.01
C CYS A 135 -1.72 -1.56 -5.99
N CYS A 136 -2.15 -0.38 -6.42
CA CYS A 136 -3.18 -0.22 -7.44
C CYS A 136 -2.94 1.05 -8.27
N SER A 137 -3.66 1.22 -9.39
CA SER A 137 -3.60 2.47 -10.15
C SER A 137 -4.36 3.59 -9.45
N VAL A 138 -3.92 4.82 -9.67
CA VAL A 138 -4.62 6.02 -9.19
C VAL A 138 -6.02 6.12 -9.82
N GLU A 139 -6.20 5.68 -11.06
CA GLU A 139 -7.50 5.68 -11.73
C GLU A 139 -8.50 4.71 -11.10
N SER A 140 -8.03 3.57 -10.57
CA SER A 140 -8.89 2.58 -9.93
C SER A 140 -9.33 2.96 -8.50
N LEU A 141 -8.77 4.02 -7.93
CA LEU A 141 -9.15 4.50 -6.62
C LEU A 141 -10.59 5.01 -6.60
N GLN A 142 -11.39 4.43 -5.77
CA GLN A 142 -12.77 4.86 -5.52
C GLN A 142 -12.84 5.58 -4.17
N LYS A 143 -13.67 6.62 -4.09
CA LYS A 143 -13.93 7.34 -2.83
C LYS A 143 -14.65 6.45 -1.81
N GLY A 144 -14.49 6.80 -0.53
CA GLY A 144 -15.15 6.18 0.61
C GLY A 144 -14.29 5.16 1.34
N LEU A 145 -14.91 4.47 2.27
CA LEU A 145 -14.27 3.44 3.08
C LEU A 145 -13.86 2.24 2.23
N LYS A 146 -12.65 1.80 2.42
CA LYS A 146 -12.05 0.65 1.73
C LYS A 146 -11.33 -0.26 2.71
N CYS A 147 -11.39 -1.53 2.37
CA CYS A 147 -10.57 -2.57 2.97
C CYS A 147 -9.57 -3.03 1.92
N VAL A 148 -8.30 -2.94 2.22
CA VAL A 148 -7.20 -3.29 1.32
C VAL A 148 -6.55 -4.58 1.81
N PRO A 149 -6.56 -5.66 1.01
CA PRO A 149 -5.85 -6.88 1.37
C PRO A 149 -4.34 -6.66 1.28
N LEU A 150 -3.59 -7.22 2.21
CA LEU A 150 -2.14 -7.13 2.19
C LEU A 150 -1.51 -8.35 1.54
N TYR A 151 -0.46 -8.10 0.78
CA TYR A 151 0.36 -9.12 0.11
C TYR A 151 1.76 -9.14 0.71
N ASP A 152 2.35 -10.32 0.82
CA ASP A 152 3.75 -10.50 1.16
C ASP A 152 4.67 -10.12 -0.02
N MET A 153 5.98 -10.06 0.21
CA MET A 153 6.96 -9.73 -0.83
C MET A 153 6.88 -10.67 -2.06
N TYR A 154 6.39 -11.89 -1.92
CA TYR A 154 6.23 -12.85 -3.01
C TYR A 154 4.91 -12.65 -3.77
N GLY A 155 4.01 -11.81 -3.27
CA GLY A 155 2.70 -11.51 -3.86
C GLY A 155 1.61 -12.49 -3.49
N HIS A 156 1.83 -13.29 -2.46
CA HIS A 156 0.76 -14.06 -1.85
C HIS A 156 0.00 -13.16 -0.86
N HIS A 157 -1.28 -13.43 -0.68
CA HIS A 157 -1.99 -12.81 0.43
C HIS A 157 -1.29 -13.13 1.74
N CYS A 158 -0.99 -12.12 2.53
CA CYS A 158 -0.49 -12.33 3.88
C CYS A 158 -1.50 -13.23 4.62
N MET A 159 -1.07 -14.38 5.12
CA MET A 159 -1.94 -15.37 5.74
C MET A 159 -1.37 -15.83 7.07
N TYR A 160 -2.21 -15.87 8.07
CA TYR A 160 -1.94 -16.62 9.29
C TYR A 160 -2.66 -17.96 9.25
N THR A 161 -2.04 -19.02 9.77
CA THR A 161 -2.56 -20.39 9.78
C THR A 161 -4.05 -20.45 10.19
N GLY A 162 -4.93 -20.48 9.17
CA GLY A 162 -6.33 -20.84 9.33
C GLY A 162 -7.31 -19.75 9.73
N LYS A 163 -6.93 -18.47 9.87
CA LYS A 163 -7.84 -17.38 10.28
C LYS A 163 -7.57 -16.07 9.54
N LYS A 164 -8.23 -15.02 9.84
CA LYS A 164 -8.31 -13.72 9.19
C LYS A 164 -7.03 -13.27 8.45
N ARG A 165 -7.20 -12.82 7.22
CA ARG A 165 -6.15 -12.16 6.42
C ARG A 165 -5.88 -10.78 7.01
N PRO A 166 -4.62 -10.33 7.10
CA PRO A 166 -4.35 -8.94 7.44
C PRO A 166 -4.89 -8.01 6.35
N GLU A 167 -5.59 -6.99 6.79
CA GLU A 167 -6.24 -6.01 5.95
C GLU A 167 -6.05 -4.61 6.53
N LEU A 168 -5.91 -3.63 5.67
CA LEU A 168 -5.83 -2.23 6.03
C LEU A 168 -7.17 -1.56 5.74
N PHE A 169 -7.78 -0.94 6.74
CA PHE A 169 -8.99 -0.15 6.58
C PHE A 169 -8.65 1.33 6.51
N GLY A 170 -9.22 2.00 5.55
CA GLY A 170 -9.04 3.42 5.36
C GLY A 170 -10.13 4.05 4.52
N GLU A 171 -10.14 5.37 4.48
CA GLU A 171 -11.02 6.15 3.63
C GLU A 171 -10.21 6.87 2.57
N CYS A 172 -10.69 6.84 1.35
CA CYS A 172 -10.11 7.58 0.23
C CYS A 172 -11.05 8.73 -0.16
N ALA A 173 -10.51 9.93 -0.28
CA ALA A 173 -11.17 11.10 -0.83
C ALA A 173 -10.29 11.75 -1.90
N SER A 174 -10.92 12.22 -2.99
CA SER A 174 -10.22 12.84 -4.12
C SER A 174 -11.11 13.87 -4.83
#